data_f8cdaae30d928c2634055c4aa560f613
#
_entry.id   f8cdaae30d928c2634055c4aa560f613
#
_cell.length_a   1.000
_cell.length_b   1.000
_cell.length_c   1.000
_cell.angle_alpha   90.00
_cell.angle_beta   90.00
_cell.angle_gamma   90.00
#
_symmetry.space_group_name_H-M   'P 1'
#
loop_
_entity.id
_entity.type
_entity.pdbx_description
1 polymer ?
#
loop_
_entity_poly.entity_id
_entity_poly.type
_entity_poly.pdbx_seq_one_letter_code
_entity_poly.pdbx_strand_id
1 'polypeptide(L)'
;MLLEIHQGECGHHCSTRALVAKVFRHGFYWPTAHADAEDIVRRCEGCQRFAKQTHLHASVLKTIPITWPFAVWFLDMVGEFKPVRGNMTHMLVMVDKFTKWIEVKPIRKVDGHSTVTFLKEIILRYGYPHSIITDNDTNFAVGEFARFCMNKGIRLDVASVAHP
;
A
#
# COMPACT_ATOMS: atom_id res chain seq x y z
N MET A 1 39.18 -1.62 -3.75
CA MET A 1 38.48 -1.44 -5.03
C MET A 1 36.97 -1.61 -4.90
N LEU A 2 36.38 -2.80 -4.60
CA LEU A 2 34.91 -2.95 -4.43
C LEU A 2 34.32 -1.96 -3.41
N LEU A 3 34.92 -1.85 -2.23
CA LEU A 3 34.51 -0.88 -1.21
C LEU A 3 34.57 0.57 -1.70
N GLU A 4 35.60 0.91 -2.44
CA GLU A 4 35.83 2.24 -2.98
C GLU A 4 34.77 2.63 -4.03
N ILE A 5 34.42 1.67 -4.91
CA ILE A 5 33.35 1.84 -5.89
C ILE A 5 31.95 1.88 -5.23
N HIS A 6 31.79 1.25 -4.05
CA HIS A 6 30.52 1.19 -3.32
C HIS A 6 30.31 2.36 -2.36
N GLN A 7 31.36 2.74 -1.60
CA GLN A 7 31.29 3.71 -0.50
C GLN A 7 32.18 4.95 -0.70
N GLY A 8 33.01 5.00 -1.77
CA GLY A 8 33.87 6.13 -2.07
C GLY A 8 33.07 7.41 -2.42
N GLU A 9 33.76 8.55 -2.56
CA GLU A 9 33.15 9.86 -2.87
C GLU A 9 32.21 9.85 -4.09
N CYS A 10 32.47 8.99 -5.07
CA CYS A 10 31.59 8.72 -6.22
C CYS A 10 30.75 7.44 -6.05
N GLY A 11 30.78 6.83 -4.88
CA GLY A 11 29.99 5.63 -4.56
C GLY A 11 28.53 5.97 -4.35
N HIS A 12 27.62 5.19 -4.94
CA HIS A 12 26.19 5.44 -4.88
C HIS A 12 25.45 4.32 -4.13
N HIS A 13 26.12 3.61 -3.23
CA HIS A 13 25.54 2.48 -2.50
C HIS A 13 24.67 1.58 -3.40
N CYS A 14 25.23 1.18 -4.55
CA CYS A 14 24.50 0.44 -5.57
C CYS A 14 24.30 -1.04 -5.19
N SER A 15 23.32 -1.68 -5.81
CA SER A 15 23.05 -3.12 -5.61
C SER A 15 24.23 -3.99 -6.05
N THR A 16 24.28 -5.24 -5.56
CA THR A 16 25.33 -6.22 -5.89
C THR A 16 25.58 -6.31 -7.40
N ARG A 17 24.53 -6.46 -8.20
CA ARG A 17 24.65 -6.55 -9.67
C ARG A 17 25.26 -5.30 -10.30
N ALA A 18 24.82 -4.13 -9.84
CA ALA A 18 25.33 -2.86 -10.34
C ALA A 18 26.79 -2.64 -9.93
N LEU A 19 27.17 -3.07 -8.71
CA LEU A 19 28.54 -3.00 -8.22
C LEU A 19 29.48 -3.87 -9.07
N VAL A 20 29.11 -5.13 -9.31
CA VAL A 20 29.88 -6.04 -10.16
C VAL A 20 30.01 -5.50 -11.59
N ALA A 21 28.90 -5.01 -12.16
CA ALA A 21 28.92 -4.42 -13.51
C ALA A 21 29.83 -3.18 -13.60
N LYS A 22 29.90 -2.35 -12.54
CA LYS A 22 30.86 -1.22 -12.49
C LYS A 22 32.29 -1.71 -12.48
N VAL A 23 32.60 -2.70 -11.65
CA VAL A 23 33.95 -3.27 -11.54
C VAL A 23 34.39 -3.88 -12.86
N PHE A 24 33.51 -4.65 -13.52
CA PHE A 24 33.82 -5.26 -14.82
C PHE A 24 34.06 -4.20 -15.92
N ARG A 25 33.34 -3.09 -15.89
CA ARG A 25 33.60 -1.95 -16.80
C ARG A 25 34.98 -1.29 -16.57
N HIS A 26 35.53 -1.38 -15.34
CA HIS A 26 36.89 -0.94 -15.05
C HIS A 26 37.96 -1.98 -15.44
N GLY A 27 37.58 -3.09 -16.09
CA GLY A 27 38.50 -4.10 -16.59
C GLY A 27 38.93 -5.15 -15.57
N PHE A 28 38.32 -5.20 -14.39
CA PHE A 28 38.63 -6.18 -13.36
C PHE A 28 37.65 -7.33 -13.36
N TYR A 29 38.19 -8.56 -13.40
CA TYR A 29 37.35 -9.76 -13.34
C TYR A 29 38.01 -10.80 -12.42
N TRP A 30 37.21 -11.45 -11.57
CA TRP A 30 37.57 -12.63 -10.81
C TRP A 30 36.31 -13.49 -10.52
N PRO A 31 36.52 -14.82 -10.33
CA PRO A 31 35.36 -15.74 -10.24
C PRO A 31 34.39 -15.49 -9.08
N THR A 32 34.86 -14.94 -7.94
CA THR A 32 34.08 -14.69 -6.74
C THR A 32 33.50 -13.27 -6.67
N ALA A 33 33.61 -12.47 -7.74
CA ALA A 33 33.21 -11.06 -7.75
C ALA A 33 31.75 -10.82 -7.27
N HIS A 34 30.84 -11.70 -7.62
CA HIS A 34 29.44 -11.61 -7.17
C HIS A 34 29.30 -11.87 -5.67
N ALA A 35 29.94 -12.90 -5.14
CA ALA A 35 29.88 -13.25 -3.72
C ALA A 35 30.55 -12.15 -2.85
N ASP A 36 31.67 -11.64 -3.29
CA ASP A 36 32.38 -10.57 -2.59
C ASP A 36 31.60 -9.26 -2.59
N ALA A 37 30.95 -8.93 -3.71
CA ALA A 37 30.07 -7.75 -3.80
C ALA A 37 28.82 -7.90 -2.95
N GLU A 38 28.25 -9.09 -2.87
CA GLU A 38 27.08 -9.38 -2.02
C GLU A 38 27.42 -9.20 -0.55
N ASP A 39 28.57 -9.68 -0.09
CA ASP A 39 29.02 -9.54 1.28
C ASP A 39 29.21 -8.06 1.67
N ILE A 40 29.80 -7.27 0.78
CA ILE A 40 29.97 -5.82 0.99
C ILE A 40 28.60 -5.11 1.09
N VAL A 41 27.69 -5.35 0.16
CA VAL A 41 26.36 -4.72 0.16
C VAL A 41 25.58 -5.13 1.40
N ARG A 42 25.65 -6.39 1.80
CA ARG A 42 24.97 -6.93 2.99
C ARG A 42 25.44 -6.31 4.30
N ARG A 43 26.74 -5.97 4.40
CA ARG A 43 27.33 -5.37 5.61
C ARG A 43 27.31 -3.84 5.60
N CYS A 44 26.94 -3.23 4.51
CA CYS A 44 26.93 -1.77 4.39
C CYS A 44 25.74 -1.18 5.15
N GLU A 45 25.99 -0.40 6.20
CA GLU A 45 24.95 0.27 6.99
C GLU A 45 24.08 1.20 6.15
N GLY A 46 24.65 1.95 5.20
CA GLY A 46 23.91 2.80 4.29
C GLY A 46 22.92 2.00 3.45
N CYS A 47 23.37 0.86 2.87
CA CYS A 47 22.47 0.00 2.12
C CYS A 47 21.39 -0.62 3.00
N GLN A 48 21.69 -1.01 4.24
CA GLN A 48 20.69 -1.59 5.15
C GLN A 48 19.65 -0.56 5.60
N ARG A 49 20.03 0.69 5.83
CA ARG A 49 19.11 1.75 6.25
C ARG A 49 18.23 2.29 5.11
N PHE A 50 18.78 2.36 3.90
CA PHE A 50 18.10 2.94 2.73
C PHE A 50 17.63 1.92 1.70
N ALA A 51 17.95 0.62 1.90
CA ALA A 51 17.40 -0.43 1.06
C ALA A 51 15.87 -0.42 1.18
N LYS A 52 15.21 -0.13 0.07
CA LYS A 52 13.77 -0.43 -0.04
C LYS A 52 13.62 -1.93 0.23
N GLN A 53 12.87 -2.29 1.26
CA GLN A 53 12.51 -3.68 1.52
C GLN A 53 11.62 -4.18 0.37
N THR A 54 12.24 -4.66 -0.70
CA THR A 54 11.55 -5.05 -1.93
C THR A 54 11.01 -6.48 -1.92
N HIS A 55 11.30 -7.26 -0.86
CA HIS A 55 10.89 -8.66 -0.80
C HIS A 55 10.36 -9.06 0.59
N LEU A 56 9.10 -8.75 0.84
CA LEU A 56 8.31 -9.61 1.70
C LEU A 56 8.08 -10.92 0.94
N HIS A 57 8.42 -12.06 1.55
CA HIS A 57 8.07 -13.36 0.98
C HIS A 57 6.59 -13.39 0.61
N ALA A 58 6.25 -13.93 -0.55
CA ALA A 58 4.86 -14.03 -1.02
C ALA A 58 3.92 -14.73 -0.01
N SER A 59 4.47 -15.54 0.89
CA SER A 59 3.76 -16.17 2.01
C SER A 59 3.22 -15.18 3.06
N VAL A 60 3.73 -13.94 3.10
CA VAL A 60 3.25 -12.87 4.00
C VAL A 60 2.12 -12.07 3.35
N LEU A 61 1.96 -12.14 2.04
CA LEU A 61 0.88 -11.50 1.32
C LEU A 61 -0.44 -12.26 1.57
N LYS A 62 -1.26 -11.73 2.46
CA LYS A 62 -2.63 -12.23 2.63
C LYS A 62 -3.47 -11.78 1.46
N THR A 63 -3.72 -12.66 0.50
CA THR A 63 -4.70 -12.42 -0.55
C THR A 63 -6.10 -12.64 0.02
N ILE A 64 -6.97 -11.62 -0.07
CA ILE A 64 -8.39 -11.78 0.25
C ILE A 64 -9.04 -12.44 -0.96
N PRO A 65 -9.61 -13.65 -0.83
CA PRO A 65 -10.23 -14.32 -1.94
C PRO A 65 -11.43 -13.52 -2.45
N ILE A 66 -11.57 -13.46 -3.78
CA ILE A 66 -12.73 -12.86 -4.44
C ILE A 66 -13.79 -13.96 -4.50
N THR A 67 -14.95 -13.76 -3.87
CA THR A 67 -15.98 -14.81 -3.76
C THR A 67 -17.12 -14.60 -4.75
N TRP A 68 -17.79 -13.44 -4.72
CA TRP A 68 -18.93 -13.09 -5.58
C TRP A 68 -19.09 -11.57 -5.69
N PRO A 69 -19.90 -11.05 -6.63
CA PRO A 69 -20.15 -9.62 -6.77
C PRO A 69 -20.66 -8.99 -5.48
N PHE A 70 -20.17 -7.80 -5.18
CA PHE A 70 -20.55 -6.96 -4.03
C PHE A 70 -20.26 -7.53 -2.64
N ALA A 71 -19.53 -8.65 -2.56
CA ALA A 71 -19.15 -9.25 -1.28
C ALA A 71 -17.98 -8.52 -0.59
N VAL A 72 -17.05 -7.98 -1.36
CA VAL A 72 -15.84 -7.33 -0.85
C VAL A 72 -15.66 -5.98 -1.52
N TRP A 73 -15.66 -4.92 -0.73
CA TRP A 73 -15.47 -3.56 -1.20
C TRP A 73 -14.18 -2.97 -0.70
N PHE A 74 -13.50 -2.20 -1.56
CA PHE A 74 -12.48 -1.27 -1.13
C PHE A 74 -13.13 0.06 -0.80
N LEU A 75 -12.79 0.65 0.33
CA LEU A 75 -13.18 1.99 0.73
C LEU A 75 -11.94 2.86 0.81
N ASP A 76 -11.99 3.98 0.12
CA ASP A 76 -10.92 4.97 0.09
C ASP A 76 -11.53 6.38 0.11
N MET A 77 -10.69 7.36 0.41
CA MET A 77 -11.07 8.76 0.45
C MET A 77 -10.12 9.58 -0.40
N VAL A 78 -10.66 10.40 -1.26
CA VAL A 78 -9.91 11.29 -2.15
C VAL A 78 -10.21 12.76 -1.81
N GLY A 79 -9.21 13.57 -1.63
CA GLY A 79 -9.26 15.02 -1.30
C GLY A 79 -7.96 15.42 -0.62
N GLU A 80 -7.75 16.65 -0.25
CA GLU A 80 -8.70 17.77 -0.17
C GLU A 80 -8.79 18.52 -1.52
N PHE A 81 -10.01 18.71 -2.03
CA PHE A 81 -10.26 19.51 -3.23
C PHE A 81 -10.62 20.96 -2.87
N LYS A 82 -10.48 21.86 -3.83
CA LYS A 82 -11.07 23.21 -3.68
C LYS A 82 -12.57 23.07 -3.47
N PRO A 83 -13.17 23.84 -2.53
CA PRO A 83 -14.59 23.74 -2.24
C PRO A 83 -15.44 23.96 -3.50
N VAL A 84 -16.29 22.99 -3.81
CA VAL A 84 -17.27 23.07 -4.89
C VAL A 84 -18.68 23.34 -4.35
N ARG A 85 -19.68 23.44 -5.21
CA ARG A 85 -21.07 23.70 -4.83
C ARG A 85 -21.49 22.81 -3.65
N GLY A 86 -21.93 23.43 -2.57
CA GLY A 86 -22.29 22.75 -1.31
C GLY A 86 -21.12 22.54 -0.34
N ASN A 87 -19.99 23.23 -0.52
CA ASN A 87 -18.77 23.13 0.32
C ASN A 87 -18.23 21.68 0.39
N MET A 88 -18.36 20.92 -0.68
CA MET A 88 -17.77 19.59 -0.77
C MET A 88 -16.27 19.70 -1.03
N THR A 89 -15.46 19.02 -0.22
CA THR A 89 -14.00 19.08 -0.28
C THR A 89 -13.35 17.70 -0.45
N HIS A 90 -14.11 16.63 -0.22
CA HIS A 90 -13.61 15.26 -0.32
C HIS A 90 -14.62 14.36 -1.02
N MET A 91 -14.17 13.19 -1.44
CA MET A 91 -15.01 12.13 -1.97
C MET A 91 -14.71 10.82 -1.24
N LEU A 92 -15.75 10.13 -0.80
CA LEU A 92 -15.64 8.72 -0.44
C LEU A 92 -15.83 7.89 -1.72
N VAL A 93 -14.99 6.91 -1.90
CA VAL A 93 -15.00 6.01 -3.06
C VAL A 93 -15.09 4.58 -2.55
N MET A 94 -16.05 3.82 -3.05
CA MET A 94 -16.15 2.39 -2.82
C MET A 94 -16.04 1.64 -4.15
N VAL A 95 -15.15 0.63 -4.20
CA VAL A 95 -14.93 -0.18 -5.39
C VAL A 95 -15.19 -1.65 -5.05
N ASP A 96 -16.16 -2.26 -5.72
CA ASP A 96 -16.35 -3.71 -5.60
C ASP A 96 -15.16 -4.48 -6.15
N LYS A 97 -14.60 -5.36 -5.34
CA LYS A 97 -13.39 -6.11 -5.70
C LYS A 97 -13.62 -7.06 -6.87
N PHE A 98 -14.82 -7.60 -7.02
CA PHE A 98 -15.16 -8.58 -8.04
C PHE A 98 -15.46 -7.90 -9.39
N THR A 99 -16.48 -7.03 -9.43
CA THR A 99 -16.95 -6.40 -10.67
C THR A 99 -16.17 -5.18 -11.09
N LYS A 100 -15.38 -4.60 -10.18
CA LYS A 100 -14.73 -3.28 -10.32
C LYS A 100 -15.74 -2.12 -10.41
N TRP A 101 -16.99 -2.35 -10.04
CA TRP A 101 -18.00 -1.31 -9.96
C TRP A 101 -17.59 -0.25 -8.94
N ILE A 102 -17.81 1.01 -9.28
CA ILE A 102 -17.38 2.16 -8.47
C ILE A 102 -18.60 2.94 -8.00
N GLU A 103 -18.67 3.22 -6.72
CA GLU A 103 -19.60 4.13 -6.10
C GLU A 103 -18.86 5.29 -5.47
N VAL A 104 -19.37 6.50 -5.64
CA VAL A 104 -18.73 7.73 -5.17
C VAL A 104 -19.73 8.61 -4.45
N LYS A 105 -19.32 9.18 -3.31
CA LYS A 105 -20.11 10.16 -2.57
C LYS A 105 -19.27 11.37 -2.20
N PRO A 106 -19.61 12.58 -2.68
CA PRO A 106 -18.97 13.80 -2.21
C PRO A 106 -19.35 14.10 -0.77
N ILE A 107 -18.39 14.53 0.04
CA ILE A 107 -18.57 14.90 1.45
C ILE A 107 -17.92 16.25 1.76
N ARG A 108 -18.47 16.93 2.77
CA ARG A 108 -17.96 18.23 3.24
C ARG A 108 -16.83 18.06 4.24
N LYS A 109 -16.92 17.04 5.05
CA LYS A 109 -16.02 16.76 6.16
C LYS A 109 -15.75 15.27 6.24
N VAL A 110 -14.53 14.96 6.57
CA VAL A 110 -14.11 13.58 6.86
C VAL A 110 -14.58 13.22 8.26
N ASP A 111 -15.65 12.44 8.35
CA ASP A 111 -16.19 11.93 9.62
C ASP A 111 -16.80 10.54 9.46
N GLY A 112 -16.85 9.82 10.56
CA GLY A 112 -17.45 8.47 10.59
C GLY A 112 -18.92 8.44 10.22
N HIS A 113 -19.66 9.50 10.50
CA HIS A 113 -21.10 9.59 10.19
C HIS A 113 -21.37 9.62 8.69
N SER A 114 -20.61 10.42 7.94
CA SER A 114 -20.70 10.49 6.47
C SER A 114 -20.38 9.14 5.84
N THR A 115 -19.36 8.45 6.36
CA THR A 115 -18.95 7.12 5.89
C THR A 115 -20.01 6.06 6.20
N VAL A 116 -20.59 6.06 7.40
CA VAL A 116 -21.70 5.17 7.76
C VAL A 116 -22.93 5.42 6.88
N THR A 117 -23.25 6.69 6.61
CA THR A 117 -24.37 7.04 5.74
C THR A 117 -24.16 6.53 4.32
N PHE A 118 -22.94 6.66 3.80
CA PHE A 118 -22.60 6.12 2.48
C PHE A 118 -22.68 4.59 2.45
N LEU A 119 -22.15 3.91 3.45
CA LEU A 119 -22.25 2.46 3.54
C LEU A 119 -23.70 1.97 3.62
N LYS A 120 -24.59 2.68 4.32
CA LYS A 120 -26.03 2.36 4.34
C LYS A 120 -26.65 2.44 2.95
N GLU A 121 -26.28 3.42 2.13
CA GLU A 121 -26.74 3.52 0.74
C GLU A 121 -26.24 2.35 -0.12
N ILE A 122 -25.01 1.91 0.08
CA ILE A 122 -24.45 0.71 -0.57
C ILE A 122 -25.22 -0.54 -0.16
N ILE A 123 -25.46 -0.72 1.14
CA ILE A 123 -26.22 -1.86 1.67
C ILE A 123 -27.63 -1.92 1.10
N LEU A 124 -28.30 -0.78 0.98
CA LEU A 124 -29.66 -0.73 0.41
C LEU A 124 -29.71 -1.13 -1.07
N ARG A 125 -28.62 -0.89 -1.84
CA ARG A 125 -28.56 -1.19 -3.27
C ARG A 125 -28.01 -2.60 -3.57
N TYR A 126 -27.01 -3.04 -2.82
CA TYR A 126 -26.23 -4.24 -3.14
C TYR A 126 -26.29 -5.33 -2.06
N GLY A 127 -26.94 -5.07 -0.93
CA GLY A 127 -26.95 -5.96 0.22
C GLY A 127 -25.73 -5.75 1.14
N TYR A 128 -25.70 -6.56 2.21
CA TYR A 128 -24.60 -6.50 3.18
C TYR A 128 -23.32 -7.08 2.61
N PRO A 129 -22.22 -6.31 2.57
CA PRO A 129 -20.93 -6.86 2.19
C PRO A 129 -20.42 -7.82 3.26
N HIS A 130 -19.66 -8.81 2.84
CA HIS A 130 -18.94 -9.71 3.74
C HIS A 130 -17.76 -8.99 4.42
N SER A 131 -17.02 -8.19 3.65
CA SER A 131 -15.91 -7.40 4.18
C SER A 131 -15.71 -6.08 3.42
N ILE A 132 -15.12 -5.12 4.14
CA ILE A 132 -14.67 -3.85 3.59
C ILE A 132 -13.18 -3.75 3.87
N ILE A 133 -12.40 -3.42 2.84
CA ILE A 133 -10.97 -3.18 2.92
C ILE A 133 -10.75 -1.68 2.90
N THR A 134 -10.05 -1.16 3.89
CA THR A 134 -9.65 0.26 3.96
C THR A 134 -8.14 0.37 4.02
N ASP A 135 -7.62 1.53 3.72
CA ASP A 135 -6.25 1.86 4.10
C ASP A 135 -6.13 2.01 5.65
N ASN A 136 -4.93 2.26 6.13
CA ASN A 136 -4.66 2.41 7.56
C ASN A 136 -5.09 3.79 8.11
N ASP A 137 -6.01 4.49 7.45
CA ASP A 137 -6.51 5.77 7.95
C ASP A 137 -7.35 5.56 9.23
N THR A 138 -6.99 6.28 10.28
CA THR A 138 -7.66 6.22 11.58
C THR A 138 -9.15 6.56 11.52
N ASN A 139 -9.58 7.31 10.50
CA ASN A 139 -10.99 7.66 10.27
C ASN A 139 -11.87 6.44 9.99
N PHE A 140 -11.30 5.37 9.42
CA PHE A 140 -12.03 4.14 9.09
C PHE A 140 -11.78 3.03 10.11
N ALA A 141 -10.56 2.93 10.62
CA ALA A 141 -10.17 1.84 11.52
C ALA A 141 -10.76 1.97 12.94
N VAL A 142 -11.06 3.19 13.36
CA VAL A 142 -11.54 3.49 14.73
C VAL A 142 -12.78 4.40 14.68
N GLY A 143 -13.68 4.25 15.65
CA GLY A 143 -14.81 5.18 15.81
C GLY A 143 -16.16 4.63 15.35
N GLU A 144 -17.02 5.53 14.82
CA GLU A 144 -18.42 5.22 14.49
C GLU A 144 -18.54 4.18 13.36
N PHE A 145 -17.71 4.32 12.34
CA PHE A 145 -17.71 3.43 11.18
C PHE A 145 -17.32 1.99 11.54
N ALA A 146 -16.22 1.82 12.29
CA ALA A 146 -15.77 0.50 12.75
C ALA A 146 -16.82 -0.18 13.64
N ARG A 147 -17.43 0.57 14.58
CA ARG A 147 -18.54 0.07 15.41
C ARG A 147 -19.76 -0.33 14.59
N PHE A 148 -20.10 0.44 13.57
CA PHE A 148 -21.22 0.11 12.68
C PHE A 148 -20.95 -1.20 11.93
N CYS A 149 -19.76 -1.36 11.35
CA CYS A 149 -19.37 -2.59 10.65
C CYS A 149 -19.44 -3.80 11.59
N MET A 150 -18.85 -3.70 12.78
CA MET A 150 -18.88 -4.76 13.78
C MET A 150 -20.31 -5.15 14.18
N ASN A 151 -21.19 -4.18 14.44
CA ASN A 151 -22.58 -4.44 14.83
C ASN A 151 -23.40 -5.07 13.69
N LYS A 152 -22.97 -4.91 12.44
CA LYS A 152 -23.62 -5.48 11.27
C LYS A 152 -22.97 -6.78 10.77
N GLY A 153 -21.97 -7.28 11.46
CA GLY A 153 -21.22 -8.48 11.07
C GLY A 153 -20.39 -8.29 9.80
N ILE A 154 -20.06 -7.04 9.44
CA ILE A 154 -19.22 -6.71 8.30
C ILE A 154 -17.76 -6.71 8.79
N ARG A 155 -16.92 -7.56 8.18
CA ARG A 155 -15.50 -7.60 8.52
C ARG A 155 -14.78 -6.38 7.96
N LEU A 156 -14.01 -5.69 8.81
CA LEU A 156 -13.17 -4.57 8.39
C LEU A 156 -11.72 -5.05 8.30
N ASP A 157 -11.18 -5.05 7.10
CA ASP A 157 -9.81 -5.44 6.81
C ASP A 157 -8.98 -4.17 6.52
N VAL A 158 -7.95 -3.94 7.31
CA VAL A 158 -7.02 -2.82 7.07
C VAL A 158 -5.94 -3.31 6.12
N ALA A 159 -5.82 -2.68 4.95
CA ALA A 159 -4.70 -2.94 4.07
C ALA A 159 -3.42 -2.45 4.74
N SER A 160 -2.51 -3.36 5.10
CA SER A 160 -1.18 -2.95 5.50
C SER A 160 -0.54 -2.23 4.32
N VAL A 161 0.09 -1.07 4.57
CA VAL A 161 0.90 -0.35 3.58
C VAL A 161 2.14 -1.20 3.24
N ALA A 162 1.93 -2.26 2.51
CA ALA A 162 2.97 -2.99 1.83
C ALA A 162 2.93 -2.54 0.38
N HIS A 163 3.53 -1.41 0.15
CA HIS A 163 4.08 -0.84 -1.08
C HIS A 163 3.41 -1.16 -2.43
N PRO A 164 3.28 -0.07 -3.23
CA PRO A 164 3.01 -0.22 -4.65
C PRO A 164 4.16 -0.92 -5.38
#